data_8b85f886f7625e8df82781e48f69ed6b
#
_entry.id   8b85f886f7625e8df82781e48f69ed6b
#
_cell.length_a   1.000
_cell.length_b   1.000
_cell.length_c   1.000
_cell.angle_alpha   90.00
_cell.angle_beta   90.00
_cell.angle_gamma   90.00
#
_symmetry.space_group_name_H-M   'P 1'
#
loop_
_entity.id
_entity.type
_entity.pdbx_description
1 polymer ?
#
loop_
_entity_poly.entity_id
_entity_poly.type
_entity_poly.pdbx_seq_one_letter_code
_entity_poly.pdbx_strand_id
1 'polypeptide(L)'
;MCQVSWCNIETEFYNKSQKYKFCSTHNKYKEWVKNAPSRPWLMYKLEKILKGEGTICEICKDDLQKRFPNRTLKDIVQGMDVDHINPKIKGTLKGEQPSNYQLICKYCHLFKSIDEGDFINKKHKHA
;
A
#
# COMPACT_ATOMS: atom_id res chain seq x y z
N MET A 1 -10.41 -18.33 8.21
CA MET A 1 -9.14 -17.59 8.38
C MET A 1 -9.28 -16.15 7.92
N CYS A 2 -8.42 -15.30 8.44
CA CYS A 2 -8.33 -13.91 7.98
C CYS A 2 -8.11 -13.85 6.47
N GLN A 3 -8.77 -12.91 5.79
CA GLN A 3 -8.66 -12.78 4.33
C GLN A 3 -7.33 -12.19 3.85
N VAL A 4 -6.51 -11.67 4.75
CA VAL A 4 -5.15 -11.25 4.41
C VAL A 4 -4.31 -12.49 4.12
N SER A 5 -3.76 -12.60 2.92
CA SER A 5 -3.18 -13.85 2.41
C SER A 5 -2.01 -14.41 3.23
N TRP A 6 -1.23 -13.55 3.88
CA TRP A 6 -0.12 -13.98 4.71
C TRP A 6 -0.51 -14.21 6.18
N CYS A 7 -1.77 -13.98 6.55
CA CYS A 7 -2.22 -14.11 7.92
C CYS A 7 -2.87 -15.48 8.13
N ASN A 8 -2.37 -16.23 9.10
CA ASN A 8 -2.86 -17.54 9.44
C ASN A 8 -3.80 -17.53 10.66
N ILE A 9 -4.17 -16.36 11.15
CA ILE A 9 -4.99 -16.23 12.34
C ILE A 9 -6.44 -16.51 11.98
N GLU A 10 -7.07 -17.43 12.74
CA GLU A 10 -8.51 -17.68 12.63
C GLU A 10 -9.28 -16.45 13.10
N THR A 11 -10.33 -16.12 12.35
CA THR A 11 -11.21 -15.01 12.73
C THR A 11 -12.29 -15.48 13.71
N GLU A 12 -12.75 -14.55 14.53
CA GLU A 12 -13.81 -14.84 15.48
C GLU A 12 -15.18 -14.85 14.80
N PHE A 13 -16.12 -15.58 15.37
CA PHE A 13 -17.50 -15.52 14.97
C PHE A 13 -18.16 -14.24 15.51
N TYR A 14 -18.93 -13.55 14.66
CA TYR A 14 -19.81 -12.48 15.15
C TYR A 14 -21.25 -12.95 15.31
N ASN A 15 -21.58 -14.13 14.76
CA ASN A 15 -22.82 -14.86 15.05
C ASN A 15 -22.59 -16.36 14.85
N LYS A 16 -23.65 -17.17 15.01
CA LYS A 16 -23.55 -18.64 14.99
C LYS A 16 -23.03 -19.22 13.67
N SER A 17 -23.20 -18.50 12.54
CA SER A 17 -22.92 -19.05 11.22
C SER A 17 -21.86 -18.27 10.45
N GLN A 18 -21.47 -17.09 10.89
CA GLN A 18 -20.57 -16.23 10.15
C GLN A 18 -19.39 -15.76 10.99
N LYS A 19 -18.23 -15.82 10.39
CA LYS A 19 -16.97 -15.30 10.96
C LYS A 19 -16.65 -13.93 10.36
N TYR A 20 -15.92 -13.13 11.12
CA TYR A 20 -15.30 -11.93 10.58
C TYR A 20 -14.34 -12.30 9.45
N LYS A 21 -14.29 -11.46 8.43
CA LYS A 21 -13.39 -11.64 7.27
C LYS A 21 -11.92 -11.41 7.64
N PHE A 22 -11.68 -10.61 8.66
CA PHE A 22 -10.35 -10.23 9.14
C PHE A 22 -10.19 -10.57 10.60
N CYS A 23 -8.97 -10.94 11.02
CA CYS A 23 -8.62 -11.04 12.42
C CYS A 23 -8.70 -9.65 13.07
N SER A 24 -8.71 -9.56 14.40
CA SER A 24 -8.85 -8.30 15.12
C SER A 24 -7.82 -7.25 14.69
N THR A 25 -6.60 -7.65 14.46
CA THR A 25 -5.51 -6.76 14.04
C THR A 25 -5.78 -6.19 12.65
N HIS A 26 -6.09 -7.02 11.65
CA HIS A 26 -6.35 -6.58 10.30
C HIS A 26 -7.67 -5.82 10.18
N ASN A 27 -8.67 -6.21 10.98
CA ASN A 27 -9.96 -5.53 10.99
C ASN A 27 -9.84 -4.06 11.42
N LYS A 28 -8.91 -3.76 12.34
CA LYS A 28 -8.65 -2.39 12.80
C LYS A 28 -8.28 -1.44 11.67
N TYR A 29 -7.54 -1.92 10.68
CA TYR A 29 -7.01 -1.09 9.60
C TYR A 29 -7.69 -1.31 8.24
N LYS A 30 -8.70 -2.17 8.16
CA LYS A 30 -9.33 -2.51 6.88
C LYS A 30 -9.92 -1.32 6.15
N GLU A 31 -10.40 -0.32 6.89
CA GLU A 31 -11.00 0.88 6.31
C GLU A 31 -9.95 1.89 5.82
N TRP A 32 -8.73 1.77 6.32
CA TRP A 32 -7.62 2.63 5.89
C TRP A 32 -7.09 2.22 4.52
N VAL A 33 -7.28 0.95 4.18
CA VAL A 33 -6.85 0.40 2.90
C VAL A 33 -8.03 -0.40 2.33
N LYS A 34 -8.98 0.32 1.75
CA LYS A 34 -10.18 -0.29 1.16
C LYS A 34 -9.80 -1.22 0.01
N ASN A 35 -10.54 -2.32 -0.12
CA ASN A 35 -10.31 -3.34 -1.17
C ASN A 35 -8.96 -4.05 -1.08
N ALA A 36 -8.26 -3.96 0.05
CA ALA A 36 -6.95 -4.61 0.20
C ALA A 36 -6.96 -6.10 -0.18
N PRO A 37 -7.93 -6.92 0.27
CA PRO A 37 -7.94 -8.34 -0.06
C PRO A 37 -8.07 -8.66 -1.54
N SER A 38 -8.64 -7.76 -2.34
CA SER A 38 -8.84 -7.96 -3.78
C SER A 38 -7.76 -7.33 -4.65
N ARG A 39 -6.85 -6.59 -4.05
CA ARG A 39 -5.81 -5.85 -4.78
C ARG A 39 -4.45 -6.05 -4.14
N PRO A 40 -3.52 -6.74 -4.79
CA PRO A 40 -2.22 -7.10 -4.19
C PRO A 40 -1.41 -5.92 -3.66
N TRP A 41 -1.38 -4.80 -4.38
CA TRP A 41 -0.63 -3.61 -3.93
C TRP A 41 -1.22 -2.98 -2.66
N LEU A 42 -2.55 -3.05 -2.48
CA LEU A 42 -3.19 -2.55 -1.27
C LEU A 42 -2.92 -3.48 -0.08
N MET A 43 -2.81 -4.78 -0.31
CA MET A 43 -2.37 -5.72 0.71
C MET A 43 -0.95 -5.43 1.17
N TYR A 44 -0.07 -5.10 0.23
CA TYR A 44 1.30 -4.68 0.53
C TYR A 44 1.31 -3.44 1.45
N LYS A 45 0.50 -2.44 1.13
CA LYS A 45 0.36 -1.22 1.95
C LYS A 45 -0.14 -1.55 3.36
N LEU A 46 -1.16 -2.40 3.48
CA LEU A 46 -1.70 -2.82 4.77
C LEU A 46 -0.64 -3.53 5.61
N GLU A 47 0.13 -4.41 5.01
CA GLU A 47 1.23 -5.09 5.70
C GLU A 47 2.25 -4.09 6.27
N LYS A 48 2.63 -3.10 5.50
CA LYS A 48 3.56 -2.05 5.96
C LYS A 48 3.00 -1.27 7.14
N ILE A 49 1.72 -0.93 7.10
CA ILE A 49 1.05 -0.25 8.23
C ILE A 49 1.12 -1.11 9.49
N LEU A 50 0.84 -2.40 9.37
CA LEU A 50 0.84 -3.33 10.49
C LEU A 50 2.22 -3.54 11.09
N LYS A 51 3.27 -3.44 10.28
CA LYS A 51 4.66 -3.53 10.75
C LYS A 51 5.20 -2.23 11.33
N GLY A 52 4.42 -1.16 11.33
CA GLY A 52 4.88 0.16 11.76
C GLY A 52 5.75 0.88 10.74
N GLU A 53 5.74 0.44 9.49
CA GLU A 53 6.56 1.01 8.41
C GLU A 53 5.73 1.79 7.39
N GLY A 54 4.44 1.97 7.64
CA GLY A 54 3.51 2.60 6.68
C GLY A 54 3.74 4.09 6.46
N THR A 55 4.60 4.73 7.25
CA THR A 55 4.93 6.14 7.13
C THR A 55 6.33 6.41 6.58
N ILE A 56 7.08 5.34 6.29
CA ILE A 56 8.48 5.44 5.84
C ILE A 56 8.53 5.20 4.33
N CYS A 57 9.07 6.19 3.60
CA CYS A 57 9.28 6.05 2.16
C CYS A 57 10.43 5.08 1.89
N GLU A 58 10.21 4.08 1.04
CA GLU A 58 11.24 3.09 0.72
C GLU A 58 12.33 3.62 -0.19
N ILE A 59 12.11 4.75 -0.88
CA ILE A 59 13.12 5.38 -1.72
C ILE A 59 13.98 6.37 -0.94
N CYS A 60 13.38 7.42 -0.39
CA CYS A 60 14.14 8.45 0.32
C CYS A 60 14.40 8.13 1.79
N LYS A 61 13.80 7.08 2.32
CA LYS A 61 13.94 6.63 3.71
C LYS A 61 13.43 7.61 4.76
N ASP A 62 12.72 8.65 4.34
CA ASP A 62 12.15 9.63 5.25
C ASP A 62 10.92 9.06 5.95
N ASP A 63 10.83 9.30 7.26
CA ASP A 63 9.64 8.97 8.05
C ASP A 63 8.75 10.21 8.11
N LEU A 64 7.68 10.21 7.34
CA LEU A 64 6.79 11.35 7.23
C LEU A 64 6.03 11.63 8.53
N GLN A 65 5.84 10.62 9.38
CA GLN A 65 5.22 10.83 10.70
C GLN A 65 6.13 11.67 11.60
N LYS A 66 7.45 11.45 11.52
CA LYS A 66 8.42 12.27 12.26
C LYS A 66 8.49 13.69 11.73
N ARG A 67 8.35 13.84 10.41
CA ARG A 67 8.33 15.15 9.76
C ARG A 67 7.07 15.94 10.11
N PHE A 68 5.94 15.26 10.23
CA PHE A 68 4.65 15.87 10.52
C PHE A 68 4.04 15.26 11.78
N PRO A 69 4.62 15.55 12.97
CA PRO A 69 4.22 14.88 14.21
C PRO A 69 2.81 15.25 14.67
N ASN A 70 2.25 16.34 14.18
CA ASN A 70 0.89 16.78 14.53
C ASN A 70 -0.20 16.14 13.66
N ARG A 71 0.19 15.37 12.63
CA ARG A 71 -0.76 14.64 11.80
C ARG A 71 -0.99 13.24 12.35
N THR A 72 -2.19 12.72 12.13
CA THR A 72 -2.52 11.36 12.55
C THR A 72 -1.83 10.34 11.66
N LEU A 73 -1.64 9.13 12.18
CA LEU A 73 -1.11 8.02 11.40
C LEU A 73 -1.94 7.80 10.12
N LYS A 74 -3.27 7.90 10.24
CA LYS A 74 -4.18 7.75 9.10
C LYS A 74 -3.89 8.78 8.01
N ASP A 75 -3.69 10.05 8.39
CA ASP A 75 -3.37 11.11 7.43
C ASP A 75 -2.08 10.80 6.66
N ILE A 76 -1.05 10.37 7.39
CA ILE A 76 0.26 10.09 6.78
C ILE A 76 0.17 8.91 5.81
N VAL A 77 -0.44 7.80 6.23
CA VAL A 77 -0.52 6.61 5.37
C VAL A 77 -1.38 6.84 4.13
N GLN A 78 -2.36 7.73 4.19
CA GLN A 78 -3.14 8.12 3.02
C GLN A 78 -2.30 8.88 1.99
N GLY A 79 -1.24 9.54 2.43
CA GLY A 79 -0.30 10.23 1.55
C GLY A 79 0.78 9.36 0.96
N MET A 80 0.83 8.08 1.33
CA MET A 80 1.81 7.14 0.81
C MET A 80 1.22 6.34 -0.35
N ASP A 81 2.01 6.14 -1.39
CA ASP A 81 1.59 5.40 -2.58
C ASP A 81 2.37 4.10 -2.72
N VAL A 82 1.70 3.06 -3.22
CA VAL A 82 2.38 1.82 -3.65
C VAL A 82 2.68 1.93 -5.13
N ASP A 83 3.92 1.71 -5.49
CA ASP A 83 4.40 1.80 -6.85
C ASP A 83 5.04 0.48 -7.28
N HIS A 84 5.04 0.21 -8.58
CA HIS A 84 5.76 -0.92 -9.15
C HIS A 84 7.23 -0.56 -9.33
N ILE A 85 8.14 -1.35 -8.75
CA ILE A 85 9.58 -1.13 -8.92
C ILE A 85 9.95 -1.21 -10.39
N ASN A 86 9.45 -2.23 -11.09
CA ASN A 86 9.57 -2.34 -12.53
C ASN A 86 8.20 -2.15 -13.17
N PRO A 87 7.90 -0.98 -13.75
CA PRO A 87 6.59 -0.73 -14.37
C PRO A 87 6.34 -1.53 -15.64
N LYS A 88 7.39 -2.05 -16.28
CA LYS A 88 7.27 -2.83 -17.53
C LYS A 88 6.54 -4.16 -17.34
N ILE A 89 6.58 -4.73 -16.13
CA ILE A 89 5.90 -5.98 -15.81
C ILE A 89 4.59 -5.78 -15.03
N LYS A 90 4.12 -4.53 -14.93
CA LYS A 90 2.85 -4.21 -14.32
C LYS A 90 1.71 -5.01 -14.98
N GLY A 91 0.82 -5.56 -14.16
CA GLY A 91 -0.30 -6.36 -14.64
C GLY A 91 0.04 -7.82 -14.92
N THR A 92 1.31 -8.20 -14.90
CA THR A 92 1.71 -9.62 -15.03
C THR A 92 1.71 -10.30 -13.68
N LEU A 93 1.69 -11.63 -13.68
CA LEU A 93 1.75 -12.41 -12.45
C LEU A 93 3.01 -12.10 -11.64
N LYS A 94 4.14 -11.95 -12.31
CA LYS A 94 5.43 -11.61 -11.69
C LYS A 94 5.46 -10.14 -11.22
N GLY A 95 4.85 -9.26 -11.99
CA GLY A 95 4.83 -7.83 -11.69
C GLY A 95 3.90 -7.45 -10.54
N GLU A 96 2.92 -8.29 -10.23
CA GLU A 96 1.96 -8.06 -9.13
C GLU A 96 2.30 -8.93 -7.91
N GLN A 97 3.58 -8.94 -7.54
CA GLN A 97 4.10 -9.62 -6.35
C GLN A 97 4.76 -8.61 -5.40
N PRO A 98 4.82 -8.91 -4.09
CA PRO A 98 5.46 -8.00 -3.13
C PRO A 98 6.89 -7.60 -3.50
N SER A 99 7.62 -8.47 -4.20
CA SER A 99 8.98 -8.18 -4.67
C SER A 99 9.05 -7.05 -5.69
N ASN A 100 7.93 -6.73 -6.35
CA ASN A 100 7.85 -5.64 -7.33
C ASN A 100 7.10 -4.41 -6.81
N TYR A 101 6.78 -4.37 -5.52
CA TYR A 101 6.11 -3.22 -4.91
C TYR A 101 7.06 -2.44 -4.02
N GLN A 102 6.80 -1.15 -3.91
CA GLN A 102 7.43 -0.29 -2.92
C GLN A 102 6.44 0.76 -2.44
N LEU A 103 6.51 1.09 -1.16
CA LEU A 103 5.70 2.13 -0.54
C LEU A 103 6.52 3.41 -0.53
N ILE A 104 6.04 4.46 -1.19
CA ILE A 104 6.80 5.68 -1.41
C ILE A 104 5.96 6.92 -1.14
N CYS A 105 6.63 8.02 -0.81
CA CYS A 105 5.96 9.29 -0.64
C CYS A 105 5.59 9.89 -2.00
N LYS A 106 4.70 10.87 -1.97
CA LYS A 106 4.19 11.50 -3.18
C LYS A 106 5.28 12.16 -4.02
N TYR A 107 6.31 12.73 -3.39
CA TYR A 107 7.40 13.36 -4.12
C TYR A 107 8.29 12.33 -4.82
N CYS A 108 8.63 11.24 -4.15
CA CYS A 108 9.39 10.16 -4.78
C CYS A 108 8.61 9.53 -5.92
N HIS A 109 7.29 9.37 -5.77
CA HIS A 109 6.44 8.87 -6.84
C HIS A 109 6.43 9.81 -8.04
N LEU A 110 6.30 11.11 -7.79
CA LEU A 110 6.34 12.13 -8.84
C LEU A 110 7.66 12.11 -9.59
N PHE A 111 8.78 12.12 -8.88
CA PHE A 111 10.11 12.14 -9.50
C PHE A 111 10.39 10.87 -10.29
N LYS A 112 9.98 9.72 -9.75
CA LYS A 112 10.10 8.45 -10.47
C LYS A 112 9.30 8.47 -11.77
N SER A 113 8.08 8.97 -11.75
CA SER A 113 7.24 9.09 -12.95
C SER A 113 7.85 10.02 -13.99
N ILE A 114 8.46 11.13 -13.56
CA ILE A 114 9.18 12.04 -14.45
C ILE A 114 10.37 11.33 -15.09
N ASP A 115 11.17 10.64 -14.27
CA ASP A 115 12.37 9.93 -14.73
C ASP A 115 12.02 8.79 -15.69
N GLU A 116 10.88 8.14 -15.49
CA GLU A 116 10.38 7.10 -16.40
C GLU A 116 9.68 7.66 -17.65
N GLY A 117 9.56 8.98 -17.75
CA GLY A 117 8.99 9.64 -18.91
C GLY A 117 7.47 9.71 -18.96
N ASP A 118 6.76 9.29 -17.91
CA ASP A 118 5.30 9.25 -17.89
C ASP A 118 4.67 10.62 -18.18
N PHE A 119 5.15 11.66 -17.51
CA PHE A 119 4.67 13.03 -17.72
C PHE A 119 5.07 13.58 -19.06
N ILE A 120 6.27 13.29 -19.52
CA ILE A 120 6.78 13.73 -20.81
C ILE A 120 5.93 13.13 -21.92
N ASN A 121 5.63 11.84 -21.84
CA ASN A 121 4.80 11.15 -22.82
C ASN A 121 3.38 11.74 -22.87
N LYS A 122 2.79 12.06 -21.74
CA LYS A 122 1.47 12.68 -21.67
C LYS A 122 1.47 14.07 -22.29
N LYS A 123 2.51 14.86 -22.04
CA LYS A 123 2.66 16.18 -22.67
C LYS A 123 2.80 16.07 -24.20
N HIS A 124 3.59 15.13 -24.67
CA HIS A 124 3.80 14.90 -26.09
C HIS A 124 2.51 14.49 -26.81
N LYS A 125 1.64 13.73 -26.13
CA LYS A 125 0.34 13.37 -26.70
C LYS A 125 -0.60 14.56 -26.88
N HIS A 126 -0.38 15.62 -26.15
CA HIS A 126 -1.22 16.83 -26.18
C HIS A 126 -0.57 17.99 -26.91
N ALA A 127 0.67 17.83 -27.25
CA ALA A 127 1.37 18.81 -28.10
C ALA A 127 1.09 18.52 -29.59
#